data_3d3a024e54b5d8f4ca429f9064beb5e8
#
_entry.id   3d3a024e54b5d8f4ca429f9064beb5e8
#
_cell.length_a   1.000
_cell.length_b   1.000
_cell.length_c   1.000
_cell.angle_alpha   90.00
_cell.angle_beta   90.00
_cell.angle_gamma   90.00
#
_symmetry.space_group_name_H-M   'P 1'
#
loop_
_entity.id
_entity.type
_entity.pdbx_description
1 polymer ?
#
loop_
_entity_poly.entity_id
_entity_poly.type
_entity_poly.pdbx_seq_one_letter_code
_entity_poly.pdbx_strand_id
1 'polypeptide(L)'
;MITILCSSVALGVYTPAVLLRDELSRSYEADLEVLESLYTPETRLKLTENKKVFSTRFEVAKLGHRMIRDITPNLDPQLVTRLLGKWAEENRRVFMVFSGFWMPVLEEYAKSYRKDVHVELIHMDAVISPSWKLYSNNIRNDLFTVNDVWFFDGAAGRVNYSISMGHAAPKDYKERDHWFVVHGGGWGMGTYKETAAELNHSLDLNIVIHRLADDQAYGAGHRYYMVKPGWSPWMKNEEHEYTLPPFGEVINNSFNEDTRVKHSFYQLICNSKAIISKPGGGTLLDSLESFTPVIFLEPLGEHEACNAELWERLGFGIRYERWMSMGCPLEVLETCSENLRSYKTQVLHYGRCFDETAANIRSSGPGFL
;
A
#
# COMPACT_ATOMS: atom_id res chain seq x y z
N MET A 1 -1.10 -20.67 -12.96
CA MET A 1 -1.13 -20.03 -11.62
C MET A 1 -0.38 -18.69 -11.65
N ILE A 2 -0.95 -17.63 -11.11
CA ILE A 2 -0.35 -16.31 -10.96
C ILE A 2 0.22 -16.20 -9.55
N THR A 3 1.46 -15.71 -9.41
CA THR A 3 2.08 -15.50 -8.09
C THR A 3 2.28 -14.01 -7.86
N ILE A 4 1.65 -13.47 -6.83
CA ILE A 4 1.78 -12.07 -6.43
C ILE A 4 2.84 -11.98 -5.33
N LEU A 5 3.81 -11.09 -5.51
CA LEU A 5 4.96 -10.92 -4.62
C LEU A 5 4.94 -9.50 -4.03
N CYS A 6 4.80 -9.39 -2.71
CA CYS A 6 4.80 -8.09 -2.04
C CYS A 6 5.76 -8.06 -0.84
N SER A 7 6.00 -6.86 -0.33
CA SER A 7 6.68 -6.62 0.94
C SER A 7 5.69 -6.01 1.92
N SER A 8 5.79 -6.40 3.16
CA SER A 8 4.90 -5.95 4.22
C SER A 8 5.45 -4.78 5.04
N VAL A 9 6.69 -4.37 4.78
CA VAL A 9 7.30 -3.16 5.37
C VAL A 9 6.47 -1.92 5.04
N ALA A 10 5.83 -1.91 3.86
CA ALA A 10 4.89 -0.87 3.49
C ALA A 10 3.51 -1.48 3.25
N LEU A 11 2.52 -1.24 4.13
CA LEU A 11 1.14 -1.68 3.90
C LEU A 11 0.55 -1.09 2.62
N GLY A 12 1.11 0.01 2.11
CA GLY A 12 0.74 0.62 0.83
C GLY A 12 0.99 -0.25 -0.40
N VAL A 13 1.82 -1.31 -0.29
CA VAL A 13 1.98 -2.34 -1.35
C VAL A 13 1.38 -3.68 -0.92
N TYR A 14 1.33 -3.97 0.38
CA TYR A 14 0.73 -5.18 0.91
C TYR A 14 -0.79 -5.24 0.68
N THR A 15 -1.51 -4.21 1.11
CA THR A 15 -2.97 -4.16 0.98
C THR A 15 -3.44 -4.28 -0.47
N PRO A 16 -2.89 -3.51 -1.45
CA PRO A 16 -3.21 -3.70 -2.86
C PRO A 16 -2.89 -5.10 -3.39
N ALA A 17 -1.80 -5.72 -2.94
CA ALA A 17 -1.43 -7.08 -3.35
C ALA A 17 -2.45 -8.13 -2.85
N VAL A 18 -2.91 -8.02 -1.59
CA VAL A 18 -3.98 -8.89 -1.06
C VAL A 18 -5.27 -8.73 -1.86
N LEU A 19 -5.68 -7.48 -2.11
CA LEU A 19 -6.91 -7.18 -2.85
C LEU A 19 -6.85 -7.67 -4.30
N LEU A 20 -5.70 -7.48 -4.95
CA LEU A 20 -5.48 -7.98 -6.31
C LEU A 20 -5.51 -9.52 -6.36
N ARG A 21 -4.89 -10.21 -5.38
CA ARG A 21 -4.99 -11.66 -5.24
C ARG A 21 -6.45 -12.12 -5.14
N ASP A 22 -7.21 -11.49 -4.24
CA ASP A 22 -8.63 -11.83 -4.03
C ASP A 22 -9.48 -11.60 -5.27
N GLU A 23 -9.15 -10.58 -6.06
CA GLU A 23 -9.84 -10.30 -7.31
C GLU A 23 -9.49 -11.33 -8.38
N LEU A 24 -8.20 -11.56 -8.62
CA LEU A 24 -7.72 -12.52 -9.63
C LEU A 24 -8.13 -13.94 -9.32
N SER A 25 -8.25 -14.31 -8.05
CA SER A 25 -8.68 -15.66 -7.62
C SER A 25 -10.11 -16.03 -8.06
N ARG A 26 -10.88 -15.06 -8.58
CA ARG A 26 -12.21 -15.32 -9.17
C ARG A 26 -12.13 -15.97 -10.56
N SER A 27 -11.04 -15.74 -11.28
CA SER A 27 -10.84 -16.17 -12.67
C SER A 27 -9.59 -17.01 -12.89
N TYR A 28 -8.63 -16.94 -11.98
CA TYR A 28 -7.32 -17.60 -12.06
C TYR A 28 -6.97 -18.27 -10.73
N GLU A 29 -6.10 -19.27 -10.78
CA GLU A 29 -5.34 -19.66 -9.61
C GLU A 29 -4.34 -18.56 -9.29
N ALA A 30 -4.51 -17.88 -8.15
CA ALA A 30 -3.65 -16.81 -7.69
C ALA A 30 -3.17 -17.06 -6.26
N ASP A 31 -1.87 -16.91 -6.03
CA ASP A 31 -1.24 -17.05 -4.72
C ASP A 31 -0.48 -15.76 -4.36
N LEU A 32 -0.34 -15.49 -3.07
CA LEU A 32 0.38 -14.32 -2.54
C LEU A 32 1.53 -14.79 -1.67
N GLU A 33 2.72 -14.24 -1.91
CA GLU A 33 3.88 -14.43 -1.05
C GLU A 33 4.36 -13.09 -0.50
N VAL A 34 4.64 -13.07 0.78
CA VAL A 34 5.09 -11.89 1.52
C VAL A 34 6.56 -12.04 1.88
N LEU A 35 7.41 -11.12 1.44
CA LEU A 35 8.87 -11.22 1.54
C LEU A 35 9.35 -11.49 2.97
N GLU A 36 8.76 -10.82 3.96
CA GLU A 36 9.17 -10.91 5.36
C GLU A 36 8.85 -12.27 6.00
N SER A 37 8.04 -13.09 5.33
CA SER A 37 7.87 -14.51 5.74
C SER A 37 9.14 -15.33 5.52
N LEU A 38 10.03 -14.86 4.62
CA LEU A 38 11.33 -15.49 4.34
C LEU A 38 12.46 -14.98 5.24
N TYR A 39 12.23 -13.96 6.07
CA TYR A 39 13.26 -13.42 6.95
C TYR A 39 13.57 -14.38 8.11
N THR A 40 14.82 -14.34 8.60
CA THR A 40 15.17 -15.01 9.83
C THR A 40 14.35 -14.47 11.02
N PRO A 41 14.13 -15.26 12.09
CA PRO A 41 13.42 -14.78 13.29
C PRO A 41 14.03 -13.51 13.87
N GLU A 42 15.37 -13.41 13.89
CA GLU A 42 16.11 -12.25 14.41
C GLU A 42 15.84 -11.01 13.56
N THR A 43 15.79 -11.16 12.24
CA THR A 43 15.48 -10.05 11.32
C THR A 43 14.06 -9.56 11.50
N ARG A 44 13.07 -10.47 11.66
CA ARG A 44 11.68 -10.09 11.93
C ARG A 44 11.53 -9.33 13.25
N LEU A 45 12.27 -9.73 14.29
CA LEU A 45 12.30 -9.03 15.57
C LEU A 45 12.83 -7.59 15.40
N LYS A 46 13.99 -7.45 14.73
CA LYS A 46 14.57 -6.12 14.42
C LYS A 46 13.63 -5.24 13.59
N LEU A 47 12.90 -5.83 12.65
CA LEU A 47 11.90 -5.10 11.87
C LEU A 47 10.79 -4.52 12.76
N THR A 48 10.31 -5.31 13.73
CA THR A 48 9.32 -4.87 14.70
C THR A 48 9.84 -3.75 15.62
N GLU A 49 11.10 -3.83 16.03
CA GLU A 49 11.77 -2.77 16.82
C GLU A 49 11.95 -1.50 15.99
N ASN A 50 12.41 -1.61 14.74
CA ASN A 50 12.54 -0.49 13.82
C ASN A 50 11.21 0.23 13.60
N LYS A 51 10.11 -0.51 13.46
CA LYS A 51 8.76 0.08 13.36
C LYS A 51 8.45 0.99 14.55
N LYS A 52 8.76 0.57 15.78
CA LYS A 52 8.56 1.39 16.98
C LYS A 52 9.40 2.67 16.96
N VAL A 53 10.66 2.58 16.53
CA VAL A 53 11.55 3.75 16.43
C VAL A 53 11.05 4.70 15.35
N PHE A 54 10.73 4.20 14.17
CA PHE A 54 10.30 5.01 13.02
C PHE A 54 8.94 5.69 13.25
N SER A 55 8.03 5.04 13.99
CA SER A 55 6.74 5.64 14.37
C SER A 55 6.85 6.79 15.41
N THR A 56 8.00 6.91 16.08
CA THR A 56 8.24 7.94 17.11
C THR A 56 9.27 8.99 16.70
N ARG A 57 10.10 8.69 15.69
CA ARG A 57 11.19 9.56 15.26
C ARG A 57 11.24 9.62 13.73
N PHE A 58 10.48 10.52 13.15
CA PHE A 58 10.33 10.60 11.69
C PHE A 58 11.65 10.90 10.97
N GLU A 59 12.54 11.74 11.54
CA GLU A 59 13.85 11.99 10.94
C GLU A 59 14.72 10.71 10.86
N VAL A 60 14.59 9.82 11.85
CA VAL A 60 15.29 8.51 11.81
C VAL A 60 14.69 7.63 10.71
N ALA A 61 13.38 7.68 10.51
CA ALA A 61 12.73 6.97 9.42
C ALA A 61 13.20 7.47 8.04
N LYS A 62 13.30 8.81 7.86
CA LYS A 62 13.83 9.42 6.62
C LYS A 62 15.28 9.01 6.37
N LEU A 63 16.12 8.97 7.41
CA LEU A 63 17.49 8.50 7.28
C LEU A 63 17.55 7.02 6.89
N GLY A 64 16.78 6.17 7.58
CA GLY A 64 16.69 4.73 7.24
C GLY A 64 16.23 4.50 5.81
N HIS A 65 15.27 5.28 5.35
CA HIS A 65 14.77 5.23 3.98
C HIS A 65 15.83 5.58 2.92
N ARG A 66 16.71 6.56 3.21
CA ARG A 66 17.84 6.91 2.32
C ARG A 66 18.96 5.86 2.29
N MET A 67 19.01 5.00 3.30
CA MET A 67 20.05 3.96 3.47
C MET A 67 19.57 2.57 3.06
N ILE A 68 18.59 2.47 2.16
CA ILE A 68 18.09 1.19 1.65
C ILE A 68 19.25 0.39 1.07
N ARG A 69 19.35 -0.88 1.51
CA ARG A 69 20.42 -1.81 1.15
C ARG A 69 19.83 -3.11 0.63
N ASP A 70 20.70 -3.91 0.01
CA ASP A 70 20.38 -5.30 -0.34
C ASP A 70 19.83 -6.05 0.88
N ILE A 71 18.68 -6.69 0.71
CA ILE A 71 17.98 -7.45 1.77
C ILE A 71 18.34 -8.94 1.73
N THR A 72 19.05 -9.40 0.70
CA THR A 72 19.38 -10.83 0.53
C THR A 72 20.02 -11.44 1.79
N PRO A 73 20.93 -10.75 2.52
CA PRO A 73 21.49 -11.26 3.77
C PRO A 73 20.48 -11.45 4.92
N ASN A 74 19.29 -10.88 4.78
CA ASN A 74 18.22 -10.99 5.79
C ASN A 74 17.31 -12.22 5.57
N LEU A 75 17.42 -12.85 4.41
CA LEU A 75 16.62 -14.01 4.04
C LEU A 75 17.17 -15.28 4.70
N ASP A 76 16.28 -16.16 5.12
CA ASP A 76 16.63 -17.51 5.54
C ASP A 76 16.82 -18.39 4.30
N PRO A 77 18.05 -18.90 4.04
CA PRO A 77 18.32 -19.67 2.82
C PRO A 77 17.48 -20.95 2.71
N GLN A 78 17.10 -21.56 3.83
CA GLN A 78 16.29 -22.78 3.84
C GLN A 78 14.84 -22.47 3.43
N LEU A 79 14.30 -21.34 3.91
CA LEU A 79 12.96 -20.90 3.51
C LEU A 79 12.92 -20.49 2.03
N VAL A 80 13.94 -19.81 1.54
CA VAL A 80 14.08 -19.47 0.11
C VAL A 80 14.14 -20.73 -0.73
N THR A 81 15.06 -21.66 -0.44
CA THR A 81 15.19 -22.93 -1.18
C THR A 81 13.88 -23.71 -1.23
N ARG A 82 13.15 -23.78 -0.11
CA ARG A 82 11.84 -24.45 -0.04
C ARG A 82 10.80 -23.76 -0.93
N LEU A 83 10.76 -22.42 -0.89
CA LEU A 83 9.83 -21.65 -1.72
C LEU A 83 10.12 -21.85 -3.22
N LEU A 84 11.39 -21.76 -3.63
CA LEU A 84 11.79 -21.97 -5.01
C LEU A 84 11.49 -23.39 -5.50
N GLY A 85 11.69 -24.40 -4.64
CA GLY A 85 11.31 -25.79 -4.92
C GLY A 85 9.81 -25.94 -5.16
N LYS A 86 8.97 -25.35 -4.27
CA LYS A 86 7.51 -25.31 -4.45
C LYS A 86 7.12 -24.66 -5.78
N TRP A 87 7.69 -23.50 -6.11
CA TRP A 87 7.40 -22.84 -7.39
C TRP A 87 7.79 -23.68 -8.60
N ALA A 88 8.90 -24.41 -8.52
CA ALA A 88 9.35 -25.27 -9.59
C ALA A 88 8.43 -26.48 -9.78
N GLU A 89 8.02 -27.15 -8.71
CA GLU A 89 7.07 -28.28 -8.70
C GLU A 89 5.70 -27.87 -9.30
N GLU A 90 5.23 -26.67 -8.92
CA GLU A 90 3.96 -26.10 -9.41
C GLU A 90 4.10 -25.42 -10.77
N ASN A 91 5.30 -25.41 -11.37
CA ASN A 91 5.61 -24.80 -12.65
C ASN A 91 5.19 -23.33 -12.75
N ARG A 92 5.44 -22.53 -11.70
CA ARG A 92 5.07 -21.12 -11.65
C ARG A 92 5.91 -20.30 -12.62
N ARG A 93 5.27 -19.49 -13.46
CA ARG A 93 5.92 -18.70 -14.51
C ARG A 93 5.46 -17.26 -14.61
N VAL A 94 4.36 -16.88 -13.98
CA VAL A 94 3.78 -15.54 -14.02
C VAL A 94 3.81 -14.92 -12.65
N PHE A 95 4.54 -13.82 -12.53
CA PHE A 95 4.74 -13.11 -11.27
C PHE A 95 4.32 -11.65 -11.38
N MET A 96 3.50 -11.18 -10.45
CA MET A 96 3.17 -9.77 -10.25
C MET A 96 3.95 -9.26 -9.05
N VAL A 97 4.87 -8.36 -9.26
CA VAL A 97 5.86 -7.99 -8.25
C VAL A 97 5.63 -6.54 -7.79
N PHE A 98 5.26 -6.35 -6.54
CA PHE A 98 5.01 -5.05 -5.93
C PHE A 98 6.23 -4.42 -5.27
N SER A 99 7.35 -5.13 -5.21
CA SER A 99 8.58 -4.63 -4.58
C SER A 99 9.82 -5.19 -5.23
N GLY A 100 10.76 -4.32 -5.59
CA GLY A 100 12.04 -4.69 -6.18
C GLY A 100 12.88 -5.65 -5.30
N PHE A 101 12.61 -5.71 -4.01
CA PHE A 101 13.29 -6.65 -3.10
C PHE A 101 13.09 -8.13 -3.43
N TRP A 102 12.10 -8.48 -4.25
CA TRP A 102 11.90 -9.85 -4.73
C TRP A 102 12.81 -10.23 -5.90
N MET A 103 13.43 -9.27 -6.58
CA MET A 103 14.19 -9.55 -7.79
C MET A 103 15.34 -10.53 -7.60
N PRO A 104 16.14 -10.50 -6.51
CA PRO A 104 17.18 -11.52 -6.27
C PRO A 104 16.61 -12.94 -6.14
N VAL A 105 15.47 -13.10 -5.49
CA VAL A 105 14.80 -14.39 -5.30
C VAL A 105 14.28 -14.94 -6.64
N LEU A 106 13.68 -14.07 -7.47
CA LEU A 106 13.22 -14.44 -8.82
C LEU A 106 14.39 -14.79 -9.75
N GLU A 107 15.48 -14.04 -9.66
CA GLU A 107 16.70 -14.33 -10.45
C GLU A 107 17.30 -15.69 -10.08
N GLU A 108 17.36 -16.02 -8.80
CA GLU A 108 17.79 -17.33 -8.32
C GLU A 108 16.84 -18.45 -8.83
N TYR A 109 15.52 -18.21 -8.79
CA TYR A 109 14.52 -19.15 -9.32
C TYR A 109 14.75 -19.40 -10.81
N ALA A 110 14.81 -18.36 -11.64
CA ALA A 110 14.95 -18.48 -13.08
C ALA A 110 16.26 -19.21 -13.47
N LYS A 111 17.36 -18.90 -12.79
CA LYS A 111 18.67 -19.54 -13.01
C LYS A 111 18.69 -21.00 -12.59
N SER A 112 18.21 -21.31 -11.38
CA SER A 112 18.31 -22.65 -10.79
C SER A 112 17.39 -23.65 -11.48
N TYR A 113 16.21 -23.24 -11.90
CA TYR A 113 15.19 -24.11 -12.48
C TYR A 113 15.00 -23.92 -13.99
N ARG A 114 15.79 -23.03 -14.62
CA ARG A 114 15.78 -22.75 -16.08
C ARG A 114 14.35 -22.48 -16.58
N LYS A 115 13.64 -21.62 -15.90
CA LYS A 115 12.26 -21.27 -16.25
C LYS A 115 12.21 -19.98 -17.04
N ASP A 116 11.40 -19.97 -18.10
CA ASP A 116 10.96 -18.73 -18.72
C ASP A 116 9.96 -18.07 -17.77
N VAL A 117 10.29 -16.91 -17.28
CA VAL A 117 9.52 -16.20 -16.25
C VAL A 117 9.01 -14.90 -16.81
N HIS A 118 7.70 -14.69 -16.71
CA HIS A 118 7.04 -13.43 -17.00
C HIS A 118 6.85 -12.62 -15.71
N VAL A 119 7.24 -11.35 -15.72
CA VAL A 119 7.21 -10.48 -14.53
C VAL A 119 6.49 -9.17 -14.85
N GLU A 120 5.35 -8.94 -14.18
CA GLU A 120 4.67 -7.65 -14.13
C GLU A 120 5.29 -6.84 -12.98
N LEU A 121 6.02 -5.77 -13.29
CA LEU A 121 6.62 -4.86 -12.30
C LEU A 121 5.60 -3.82 -11.89
N ILE A 122 5.00 -3.98 -10.72
CA ILE A 122 3.93 -3.10 -10.25
C ILE A 122 4.53 -1.89 -9.51
N HIS A 123 4.42 -0.72 -10.12
CA HIS A 123 4.86 0.55 -9.55
C HIS A 123 3.67 1.29 -8.92
N MET A 124 3.70 1.40 -7.59
CA MET A 124 2.65 2.03 -6.78
C MET A 124 2.95 3.50 -6.42
N ASP A 125 4.02 4.07 -6.97
CA ASP A 125 4.41 5.46 -6.78
C ASP A 125 4.51 6.16 -8.14
N ALA A 126 4.42 7.49 -8.15
CA ALA A 126 4.48 8.31 -9.37
C ALA A 126 5.86 8.33 -10.05
N VAL A 127 6.88 7.85 -9.34
CA VAL A 127 8.25 7.63 -9.84
C VAL A 127 8.81 6.32 -9.28
N ILE A 128 9.91 5.86 -9.86
CA ILE A 128 10.55 4.62 -9.41
C ILE A 128 10.91 4.66 -7.92
N SER A 129 10.38 3.73 -7.15
CA SER A 129 10.63 3.66 -5.71
C SER A 129 12.03 3.13 -5.39
N PRO A 130 12.55 3.36 -4.17
CA PRO A 130 13.93 2.96 -3.82
C PRO A 130 14.24 1.48 -3.97
N SER A 131 13.30 0.57 -3.70
CA SER A 131 13.52 -0.86 -3.89
C SER A 131 13.74 -1.22 -5.36
N TRP A 132 13.01 -0.59 -6.28
CA TRP A 132 13.20 -0.76 -7.72
C TRP A 132 14.50 -0.13 -8.22
N LYS A 133 14.88 1.05 -7.69
CA LYS A 133 16.18 1.69 -8.02
C LYS A 133 17.34 0.76 -7.65
N LEU A 134 17.29 0.12 -6.49
CA LEU A 134 18.34 -0.76 -5.98
C LEU A 134 18.59 -1.96 -6.90
N TYR A 135 17.54 -2.57 -7.43
CA TYR A 135 17.61 -3.79 -8.24
C TYR A 135 17.39 -3.56 -9.73
N SER A 136 17.54 -2.32 -10.21
CA SER A 136 17.33 -1.98 -11.63
C SER A 136 18.18 -2.81 -12.60
N ASN A 137 19.41 -3.18 -12.22
CA ASN A 137 20.30 -4.01 -13.02
C ASN A 137 19.87 -5.49 -13.05
N ASN A 138 19.19 -5.98 -12.00
CA ASN A 138 18.70 -7.36 -11.93
C ASN A 138 17.42 -7.57 -12.77
N ILE A 139 16.67 -6.51 -13.02
CA ILE A 139 15.42 -6.54 -13.78
C ILE A 139 15.68 -6.72 -15.29
N ARG A 140 16.74 -6.07 -15.80
CA ARG A 140 17.05 -6.01 -17.23
C ARG A 140 18.09 -7.08 -17.62
N ASN A 141 17.70 -8.32 -17.44
CA ASN A 141 18.50 -9.46 -17.90
C ASN A 141 17.63 -10.37 -18.78
N ASP A 142 18.27 -11.26 -19.52
CA ASP A 142 17.61 -12.20 -20.46
C ASP A 142 16.83 -13.32 -19.76
N LEU A 143 16.71 -13.29 -18.41
CA LEU A 143 16.00 -14.31 -17.63
C LEU A 143 14.50 -14.08 -17.56
N PHE A 144 14.06 -12.84 -17.80
CA PHE A 144 12.68 -12.44 -17.61
C PHE A 144 12.09 -11.81 -18.87
N THR A 145 10.80 -12.12 -19.14
CA THR A 145 9.96 -11.24 -19.94
C THR A 145 9.30 -10.25 -18.99
N VAL A 146 9.65 -8.96 -19.13
CA VAL A 146 9.25 -7.91 -18.18
C VAL A 146 8.22 -6.99 -18.80
N ASN A 147 7.20 -6.63 -18.03
CA ASN A 147 6.25 -5.58 -18.33
C ASN A 147 6.18 -4.60 -17.16
N ASP A 148 6.40 -3.30 -17.41
CA ASP A 148 6.28 -2.24 -16.42
C ASP A 148 4.84 -1.77 -16.30
N VAL A 149 4.26 -1.88 -15.11
CA VAL A 149 2.89 -1.50 -14.79
C VAL A 149 2.90 -0.33 -13.82
N TRP A 150 2.67 0.86 -14.33
CA TRP A 150 2.61 2.09 -13.55
C TRP A 150 1.18 2.42 -13.15
N PHE A 151 0.86 2.34 -11.87
CA PHE A 151 -0.44 2.78 -11.36
C PHE A 151 -0.56 4.30 -11.46
N PHE A 152 0.48 4.99 -11.02
CA PHE A 152 0.61 6.44 -11.08
C PHE A 152 1.81 6.79 -11.95
N ASP A 153 1.60 7.58 -12.98
CA ASP A 153 2.64 7.99 -13.93
C ASP A 153 2.93 9.48 -13.74
N GLY A 154 3.93 9.79 -12.92
CA GLY A 154 4.34 11.15 -12.65
C GLY A 154 4.86 11.88 -13.87
N ALA A 155 5.56 11.20 -14.76
CA ALA A 155 6.10 11.77 -15.99
C ALA A 155 4.98 12.15 -16.99
N ALA A 156 4.04 11.24 -17.23
CA ALA A 156 2.87 11.51 -18.09
C ALA A 156 1.81 12.35 -17.38
N GLY A 157 1.85 12.49 -16.05
CA GLY A 157 0.90 13.27 -15.29
C GLY A 157 -0.49 12.67 -15.22
N ARG A 158 -0.58 11.36 -15.09
CA ARG A 158 -1.86 10.63 -15.09
C ARG A 158 -1.87 9.44 -14.17
N VAL A 159 -3.07 8.98 -13.86
CA VAL A 159 -3.33 7.69 -13.20
C VAL A 159 -3.75 6.70 -14.27
N ASN A 160 -3.04 5.57 -14.38
CA ASN A 160 -3.33 4.55 -15.39
C ASN A 160 -4.27 3.48 -14.84
N TYR A 161 -4.00 3.00 -13.61
CA TYR A 161 -4.68 1.85 -13.05
C TYR A 161 -5.21 2.10 -11.64
N SER A 162 -6.22 1.31 -11.28
CA SER A 162 -6.75 1.17 -9.94
C SER A 162 -7.00 -0.29 -9.60
N ILE A 163 -7.21 -0.58 -8.32
CA ILE A 163 -7.64 -1.87 -7.78
C ILE A 163 -8.84 -1.61 -6.87
N SER A 164 -9.85 -2.46 -6.89
CA SER A 164 -10.98 -2.33 -5.99
C SER A 164 -10.56 -2.47 -4.53
N MET A 165 -10.76 -1.41 -3.74
CA MET A 165 -10.36 -1.38 -2.33
C MET A 165 -11.39 -1.99 -1.40
N GLY A 166 -12.62 -2.25 -1.87
CA GLY A 166 -13.69 -2.84 -1.05
C GLY A 166 -15.07 -2.72 -1.70
N HIS A 167 -16.10 -3.09 -0.95
CA HIS A 167 -17.49 -3.06 -1.41
C HIS A 167 -18.25 -1.79 -0.98
N ALA A 168 -17.65 -0.96 -0.12
CA ALA A 168 -18.29 0.28 0.29
C ALA A 168 -18.39 1.24 -0.90
N ALA A 169 -19.59 1.69 -1.20
CA ALA A 169 -19.81 2.73 -2.18
C ALA A 169 -19.45 4.10 -1.56
N PRO A 170 -18.59 4.89 -2.18
CA PRO A 170 -18.29 6.24 -1.70
C PRO A 170 -19.54 7.12 -1.71
N LYS A 171 -19.81 7.81 -0.59
CA LYS A 171 -20.87 8.81 -0.50
C LYS A 171 -20.55 10.06 -1.31
N ASP A 172 -21.57 10.82 -1.69
CA ASP A 172 -21.37 12.17 -2.18
C ASP A 172 -20.72 13.04 -1.10
N TYR A 173 -19.84 13.96 -1.50
CA TYR A 173 -19.03 14.70 -0.53
C TYR A 173 -19.87 15.42 0.54
N LYS A 174 -21.01 15.98 0.17
CA LYS A 174 -21.92 16.68 1.10
C LYS A 174 -22.57 15.75 2.11
N GLU A 175 -22.82 14.50 1.74
CA GLU A 175 -23.45 13.48 2.58
C GLU A 175 -22.47 12.77 3.52
N ARG A 176 -21.16 13.03 3.37
CA ARG A 176 -20.14 12.44 4.23
C ARG A 176 -20.20 13.04 5.62
N ASP A 177 -19.82 12.21 6.58
CA ASP A 177 -19.64 12.65 7.95
C ASP A 177 -18.59 13.78 8.01
N HIS A 178 -18.66 14.66 9.01
CA HIS A 178 -17.75 15.80 9.16
C HIS A 178 -16.35 15.42 9.64
N TRP A 179 -16.07 14.14 9.82
CA TRP A 179 -14.81 13.60 10.31
C TRP A 179 -13.70 13.59 9.25
N PHE A 180 -12.47 13.77 9.73
CA PHE A 180 -11.26 13.65 8.93
C PHE A 180 -10.47 12.43 9.41
N VAL A 181 -9.93 11.63 8.49
CA VAL A 181 -9.04 10.51 8.85
C VAL A 181 -7.60 11.01 8.91
N VAL A 182 -6.93 10.81 10.05
CA VAL A 182 -5.52 11.21 10.26
C VAL A 182 -4.67 9.98 10.51
N HIS A 183 -3.64 9.74 9.68
CA HIS A 183 -2.77 8.57 9.85
C HIS A 183 -1.35 8.74 9.30
N GLY A 184 -0.40 7.95 9.84
CA GLY A 184 0.98 7.87 9.38
C GLY A 184 1.28 6.65 8.49
N GLY A 185 0.27 6.10 7.82
CA GLY A 185 0.40 4.83 7.09
C GLY A 185 0.57 3.62 8.01
N GLY A 186 0.91 2.45 7.44
CA GLY A 186 0.96 1.18 8.16
C GLY A 186 1.98 1.11 9.31
N TRP A 187 2.99 1.96 9.29
CA TRP A 187 4.01 2.04 10.34
C TRP A 187 3.84 3.24 11.28
N GLY A 188 2.85 4.11 11.04
CA GLY A 188 2.62 5.30 11.86
C GLY A 188 3.75 6.33 11.78
N MET A 189 4.36 6.45 10.62
CA MET A 189 5.44 7.42 10.37
C MET A 189 4.88 8.77 9.90
N GLY A 190 5.63 9.84 10.14
CA GLY A 190 5.29 11.19 9.68
C GLY A 190 4.87 12.09 10.82
N THR A 191 4.47 13.31 10.46
CA THR A 191 4.08 14.39 11.36
C THR A 191 2.59 14.37 11.74
N TYR A 192 1.89 13.27 11.45
CA TYR A 192 0.43 13.17 11.64
C TYR A 192 -0.02 13.33 13.10
N LYS A 193 0.86 12.99 14.06
CA LYS A 193 0.57 13.11 15.50
C LYS A 193 0.56 14.57 15.95
N GLU A 194 1.57 15.31 15.51
CA GLU A 194 1.68 16.75 15.73
C GLU A 194 0.51 17.48 15.05
N THR A 195 0.18 17.09 13.82
CA THR A 195 -0.97 17.62 13.09
C THR A 195 -2.29 17.32 13.79
N ALA A 196 -2.49 16.09 14.30
CA ALA A 196 -3.68 15.74 15.07
C ALA A 196 -3.81 16.59 16.35
N ALA A 197 -2.70 16.86 17.04
CA ALA A 197 -2.68 17.74 18.22
C ALA A 197 -2.98 19.19 17.86
N GLU A 198 -2.50 19.69 16.72
CA GLU A 198 -2.77 21.06 16.25
C GLU A 198 -4.24 21.24 15.87
N LEU A 199 -4.84 20.25 15.19
CA LEU A 199 -6.21 20.32 14.69
C LEU A 199 -7.28 19.92 15.72
N ASN A 200 -6.88 19.48 16.89
CA ASN A 200 -7.76 18.86 17.90
C ASN A 200 -8.94 19.75 18.35
N HIS A 201 -8.81 21.06 18.28
CA HIS A 201 -9.87 22.00 18.68
C HIS A 201 -10.70 22.54 17.51
N SER A 202 -10.32 22.23 16.29
CA SER A 202 -10.91 22.81 15.08
C SER A 202 -11.64 21.79 14.20
N LEU A 203 -11.28 20.51 14.30
CA LEU A 203 -11.83 19.44 13.47
C LEU A 203 -12.16 18.20 14.30
N ASP A 204 -13.15 17.44 13.84
CA ASP A 204 -13.44 16.10 14.35
C ASP A 204 -12.59 15.08 13.63
N LEU A 205 -11.74 14.36 14.38
CA LEU A 205 -10.73 13.47 13.82
C LEU A 205 -10.99 12.00 14.12
N ASN A 206 -10.87 11.17 13.10
CA ASN A 206 -10.67 9.74 13.17
C ASN A 206 -9.15 9.48 13.14
N ILE A 207 -8.54 9.24 14.27
CA ILE A 207 -7.08 9.16 14.42
C ILE A 207 -6.64 7.70 14.44
N VAL A 208 -5.75 7.31 13.51
CA VAL A 208 -5.16 5.98 13.50
C VAL A 208 -3.95 5.95 14.42
N ILE A 209 -4.08 5.26 15.53
CA ILE A 209 -3.04 5.07 16.53
C ILE A 209 -2.32 3.71 16.35
N HIS A 210 -1.16 3.55 16.96
CA HIS A 210 -0.34 2.32 16.88
C HIS A 210 -0.08 1.67 18.24
N ARG A 211 -0.58 2.25 19.34
CA ARG A 211 -0.56 1.70 20.70
C ARG A 211 -1.88 1.98 21.37
N LEU A 212 -2.43 1.01 22.10
CA LEU A 212 -3.67 1.19 22.86
C LEU A 212 -3.58 2.37 23.83
N ALA A 213 -2.42 2.55 24.47
CA ALA A 213 -2.19 3.66 25.40
C ALA A 213 -2.22 5.06 24.76
N ASP A 214 -2.27 5.17 23.42
CA ASP A 214 -2.44 6.43 22.71
C ASP A 214 -3.95 6.81 22.57
N ASP A 215 -4.87 5.99 23.06
CA ASP A 215 -6.29 6.31 23.20
C ASP A 215 -6.44 7.59 24.05
N GLN A 216 -7.15 8.58 23.50
CA GLN A 216 -7.33 9.92 24.07
C GLN A 216 -6.07 10.81 24.13
N ALA A 217 -4.94 10.40 23.55
CA ALA A 217 -3.70 11.19 23.56
C ALA A 217 -3.84 12.58 22.90
N TYR A 218 -4.83 12.77 22.01
CA TYR A 218 -5.04 13.98 21.23
C TYR A 218 -6.32 14.74 21.61
N GLY A 219 -6.97 14.40 22.72
CA GLY A 219 -8.12 15.11 23.27
C GLY A 219 -9.43 14.31 23.26
N ALA A 220 -10.40 14.81 24.02
CA ALA A 220 -11.75 14.26 24.06
C ALA A 220 -12.53 14.67 22.80
N GLY A 221 -13.43 13.80 22.34
CA GLY A 221 -14.29 14.08 21.18
C GLY A 221 -13.80 13.50 19.86
N HIS A 222 -12.56 12.97 19.82
CA HIS A 222 -12.04 12.24 18.66
C HIS A 222 -12.35 10.75 18.75
N ARG A 223 -12.27 10.07 17.60
CA ARG A 223 -12.36 8.61 17.52
C ARG A 223 -10.99 8.04 17.21
N TYR A 224 -10.66 6.93 17.85
CA TYR A 224 -9.36 6.28 17.73
C TYR A 224 -9.49 4.93 17.08
N TYR A 225 -8.64 4.66 16.12
CA TYR A 225 -8.63 3.43 15.35
C TYR A 225 -7.25 2.82 15.31
N MET A 226 -7.15 1.52 15.14
CA MET A 226 -5.88 0.84 14.94
C MET A 226 -6.02 -0.49 14.20
N VAL A 227 -4.91 -0.98 13.71
CA VAL A 227 -4.78 -2.39 13.31
C VAL A 227 -4.72 -3.25 14.57
N LYS A 228 -5.36 -4.42 14.53
CA LYS A 228 -5.44 -5.38 15.66
C LYS A 228 -4.08 -5.59 16.30
N PRO A 229 -3.95 -5.41 17.62
CA PRO A 229 -2.72 -5.70 18.34
C PRO A 229 -2.25 -7.13 18.14
N GLY A 230 -0.94 -7.31 17.87
CA GLY A 230 -0.35 -8.63 17.65
C GLY A 230 -0.48 -9.16 16.21
N TRP A 231 -1.31 -8.56 15.36
CA TRP A 231 -1.34 -8.93 13.94
C TRP A 231 -0.05 -8.49 13.23
N SER A 232 0.42 -9.33 12.33
CA SER A 232 1.59 -9.05 11.48
C SER A 232 1.30 -9.49 10.05
N PRO A 233 1.65 -8.67 9.05
CA PRO A 233 1.30 -8.93 7.65
C PRO A 233 2.04 -10.12 7.02
N TRP A 234 3.10 -10.62 7.66
CA TRP A 234 3.81 -11.84 7.26
C TRP A 234 3.30 -13.12 7.94
N MET A 235 2.24 -13.02 8.74
CA MET A 235 1.57 -14.17 9.36
C MET A 235 0.32 -14.51 8.57
N LYS A 236 0.18 -15.78 8.25
CA LYS A 236 -1.03 -16.34 7.66
C LYS A 236 -2.07 -16.60 8.77
N ASN A 237 -3.35 -16.53 8.41
CA ASN A 237 -4.45 -16.90 9.30
C ASN A 237 -4.55 -18.43 9.48
N GLU A 238 -5.58 -18.90 10.17
CA GLU A 238 -5.84 -20.33 10.42
C GLU A 238 -6.10 -21.12 9.11
N GLU A 239 -6.57 -20.45 8.07
CA GLU A 239 -6.79 -21.01 6.73
C GLU A 239 -5.52 -20.98 5.85
N HIS A 240 -4.37 -20.61 6.42
CA HIS A 240 -3.09 -20.46 5.74
C HIS A 240 -3.05 -19.37 4.67
N GLU A 241 -3.87 -18.33 4.81
CA GLU A 241 -3.95 -17.22 3.89
C GLU A 241 -3.43 -15.91 4.49
N TYR A 242 -2.88 -15.03 3.64
CA TYR A 242 -2.63 -13.63 4.00
C TYR A 242 -3.93 -12.83 3.87
N THR A 243 -4.23 -12.02 4.87
CA THR A 243 -5.48 -11.26 4.98
C THR A 243 -5.25 -9.77 5.01
N LEU A 244 -6.27 -8.98 4.71
CA LEU A 244 -6.25 -7.55 4.99
C LEU A 244 -5.96 -7.30 6.47
N PRO A 245 -5.31 -6.17 6.82
CA PRO A 245 -5.10 -5.80 8.21
C PRO A 245 -6.43 -5.73 8.96
N PRO A 246 -6.67 -6.55 10.01
CA PRO A 246 -7.84 -6.39 10.86
C PRO A 246 -7.80 -5.01 11.50
N PHE A 247 -8.84 -4.21 11.29
CA PHE A 247 -8.88 -2.81 11.68
C PHE A 247 -10.15 -2.52 12.49
N GLY A 248 -10.04 -1.71 13.53
CA GLY A 248 -11.16 -1.43 14.40
C GLY A 248 -10.97 -0.19 15.26
N GLU A 249 -12.04 0.19 15.94
CA GLU A 249 -12.09 1.33 16.86
C GLU A 249 -11.48 0.96 18.22
N VAL A 250 -10.82 1.92 18.84
CA VAL A 250 -10.30 1.79 20.21
C VAL A 250 -11.15 2.63 21.15
N ILE A 251 -11.77 1.95 22.11
CA ILE A 251 -12.64 2.57 23.12
C ILE A 251 -12.16 2.12 24.50
N ASN A 252 -11.83 3.07 25.37
CA ASN A 252 -11.36 2.81 26.73
C ASN A 252 -10.20 1.79 26.78
N ASN A 253 -9.16 2.02 25.96
CA ASN A 253 -8.00 1.13 25.82
C ASN A 253 -8.35 -0.30 25.32
N SER A 254 -9.53 -0.52 24.76
CA SER A 254 -9.96 -1.81 24.22
C SER A 254 -10.11 -1.72 22.70
N PHE A 255 -9.53 -2.68 22.00
CA PHE A 255 -9.67 -2.82 20.56
C PHE A 255 -10.99 -3.50 20.20
N ASN A 256 -11.80 -2.87 19.35
CA ASN A 256 -13.08 -3.37 18.87
C ASN A 256 -13.04 -3.51 17.35
N GLU A 257 -12.92 -4.74 16.86
CA GLU A 257 -12.90 -5.05 15.44
C GLU A 257 -14.34 -4.98 14.85
N ASP A 258 -14.51 -4.27 13.74
CA ASP A 258 -15.75 -4.38 12.96
C ASP A 258 -15.65 -5.53 11.95
N THR A 259 -16.05 -6.71 12.36
CA THR A 259 -16.02 -7.93 11.54
C THR A 259 -17.10 -7.98 10.46
N ARG A 260 -18.07 -7.03 10.46
CA ARG A 260 -19.13 -6.96 9.45
C ARG A 260 -18.62 -6.45 8.11
N VAL A 261 -17.44 -5.83 8.10
CA VAL A 261 -16.86 -5.17 6.94
C VAL A 261 -15.48 -5.76 6.64
N LYS A 262 -15.30 -6.25 5.42
CA LYS A 262 -14.02 -6.87 5.01
C LYS A 262 -12.85 -5.89 5.02
N HIS A 263 -13.07 -4.59 4.73
CA HIS A 263 -12.05 -3.54 4.71
C HIS A 263 -12.53 -2.30 5.46
N SER A 264 -12.51 -2.39 6.79
CA SER A 264 -13.05 -1.34 7.68
C SER A 264 -12.34 0.00 7.53
N PHE A 265 -11.02 0.02 7.28
CA PHE A 265 -10.27 1.26 7.02
C PHE A 265 -10.76 1.97 5.75
N TYR A 266 -10.98 1.25 4.66
CA TYR A 266 -11.52 1.83 3.43
C TYR A 266 -12.93 2.41 3.64
N GLN A 267 -13.79 1.70 4.38
CA GLN A 267 -15.12 2.21 4.72
C GLN A 267 -15.06 3.49 5.56
N LEU A 268 -14.12 3.59 6.50
CA LEU A 268 -13.89 4.80 7.28
C LEU A 268 -13.55 5.99 6.36
N ILE A 269 -12.67 5.78 5.38
CA ILE A 269 -12.28 6.78 4.40
C ILE A 269 -13.46 7.20 3.52
N CYS A 270 -14.28 6.27 3.02
CA CYS A 270 -15.46 6.57 2.20
C CYS A 270 -16.47 7.51 2.88
N ASN A 271 -16.49 7.52 4.21
CA ASN A 271 -17.38 8.35 5.01
C ASN A 271 -16.76 9.68 5.47
N SER A 272 -15.47 9.88 5.26
CA SER A 272 -14.71 11.03 5.79
C SER A 272 -14.57 12.17 4.78
N LYS A 273 -14.43 13.41 5.27
CA LYS A 273 -14.26 14.62 4.44
C LYS A 273 -12.91 14.65 3.74
N ALA A 274 -11.85 14.21 4.41
CA ALA A 274 -10.51 14.10 3.82
C ALA A 274 -9.64 13.08 4.56
N ILE A 275 -8.56 12.68 3.90
CA ILE A 275 -7.44 11.94 4.48
C ILE A 275 -6.34 12.95 4.78
N ILE A 276 -5.85 13.03 6.01
CA ILE A 276 -4.67 13.81 6.40
C ILE A 276 -3.53 12.83 6.62
N SER A 277 -2.58 12.78 5.69
CA SER A 277 -1.52 11.78 5.72
C SER A 277 -0.33 12.17 4.84
N LYS A 278 0.80 11.50 5.03
CA LYS A 278 1.89 11.56 4.06
C LYS A 278 1.47 10.89 2.73
N PRO A 279 2.03 11.33 1.58
CA PRO A 279 1.56 10.93 0.25
C PRO A 279 2.09 9.56 -0.21
N GLY A 280 1.84 8.50 0.56
CA GLY A 280 2.21 7.13 0.17
C GLY A 280 1.30 6.57 -0.93
N GLY A 281 1.81 5.68 -1.78
CA GLY A 281 1.07 5.10 -2.91
C GLY A 281 -0.25 4.43 -2.51
N GLY A 282 -0.30 3.75 -1.35
CA GLY A 282 -1.56 3.20 -0.82
C GLY A 282 -2.59 4.27 -0.47
N THR A 283 -2.15 5.41 0.12
CA THR A 283 -3.04 6.55 0.41
C THR A 283 -3.62 7.16 -0.86
N LEU A 284 -2.83 7.21 -1.95
CA LEU A 284 -3.32 7.68 -3.23
C LEU A 284 -4.37 6.75 -3.81
N LEU A 285 -4.18 5.44 -3.69
CA LEU A 285 -5.14 4.44 -4.14
C LEU A 285 -6.44 4.51 -3.33
N ASP A 286 -6.34 4.61 -2.00
CA ASP A 286 -7.50 4.83 -1.11
C ASP A 286 -8.28 6.08 -1.51
N SER A 287 -7.58 7.20 -1.76
CA SER A 287 -8.16 8.47 -2.20
C SER A 287 -8.90 8.33 -3.53
N LEU A 288 -8.27 7.70 -4.51
CA LEU A 288 -8.83 7.52 -5.85
C LEU A 288 -10.11 6.69 -5.82
N GLU A 289 -10.10 5.57 -5.07
CA GLU A 289 -11.22 4.63 -5.02
C GLU A 289 -12.38 5.15 -4.18
N SER A 290 -12.10 5.90 -3.13
CA SER A 290 -13.12 6.48 -2.24
C SER A 290 -13.59 7.87 -2.65
N PHE A 291 -12.95 8.50 -3.63
CA PHE A 291 -13.11 9.91 -4.00
C PHE A 291 -12.88 10.86 -2.80
N THR A 292 -12.02 10.46 -1.87
CA THR A 292 -11.72 11.23 -0.68
C THR A 292 -10.44 12.03 -0.89
N PRO A 293 -10.48 13.37 -0.85
CA PRO A 293 -9.32 14.21 -1.08
C PRO A 293 -8.25 14.00 -0.02
N VAL A 294 -7.00 14.24 -0.38
CA VAL A 294 -5.87 14.13 0.54
C VAL A 294 -5.33 15.50 0.91
N ILE A 295 -5.16 15.73 2.20
CA ILE A 295 -4.38 16.83 2.75
C ILE A 295 -3.00 16.24 3.08
N PHE A 296 -1.99 16.64 2.31
CA PHE A 296 -0.66 16.05 2.35
C PHE A 296 0.20 16.62 3.45
N LEU A 297 0.68 15.74 4.32
CA LEU A 297 1.74 16.00 5.28
C LEU A 297 3.11 15.80 4.65
N GLU A 298 4.16 16.03 5.43
CA GLU A 298 5.54 15.88 5.00
C GLU A 298 5.83 14.48 4.43
N PRO A 299 6.40 14.37 3.21
CA PRO A 299 6.71 13.10 2.58
C PRO A 299 7.91 12.41 3.24
N LEU A 300 7.95 11.08 3.22
CA LEU A 300 9.08 10.28 3.70
C LEU A 300 10.32 10.43 2.79
N GLY A 301 10.11 10.63 1.50
CA GLY A 301 11.18 10.75 0.51
C GLY A 301 10.69 11.24 -0.84
N GLU A 302 11.59 11.25 -1.84
CA GLU A 302 11.34 11.77 -3.18
C GLU A 302 10.11 11.16 -3.86
N HIS A 303 9.95 9.84 -3.80
CA HIS A 303 8.82 9.14 -4.43
C HIS A 303 7.48 9.62 -3.86
N GLU A 304 7.38 9.82 -2.53
CA GLU A 304 6.18 10.37 -1.91
C GLU A 304 5.99 11.86 -2.26
N ALA A 305 7.06 12.65 -2.38
CA ALA A 305 6.96 14.03 -2.85
C ALA A 305 6.37 14.11 -4.26
N CYS A 306 6.84 13.27 -5.19
CA CYS A 306 6.29 13.18 -6.54
C CYS A 306 4.83 12.69 -6.57
N ASN A 307 4.45 11.82 -5.62
CA ASN A 307 3.05 11.41 -5.42
C ASN A 307 2.16 12.63 -5.10
N ALA A 308 2.58 13.46 -4.14
CA ALA A 308 1.85 14.68 -3.79
C ALA A 308 1.75 15.65 -4.97
N GLU A 309 2.85 15.86 -5.70
CA GLU A 309 2.86 16.73 -6.87
C GLU A 309 1.90 16.27 -7.96
N LEU A 310 1.83 14.96 -8.22
CA LEU A 310 0.88 14.39 -9.17
C LEU A 310 -0.56 14.66 -8.72
N TRP A 311 -0.89 14.39 -7.45
CA TRP A 311 -2.24 14.59 -6.92
C TRP A 311 -2.68 16.06 -6.90
N GLU A 312 -1.78 16.97 -6.51
CA GLU A 312 -2.06 18.41 -6.57
C GLU A 312 -2.28 18.89 -8.01
N ARG A 313 -1.45 18.42 -8.96
CA ARG A 313 -1.59 18.75 -10.38
C ARG A 313 -2.92 18.28 -10.98
N LEU A 314 -3.40 17.11 -10.55
CA LEU A 314 -4.70 16.56 -10.96
C LEU A 314 -5.88 17.17 -10.18
N GLY A 315 -5.61 17.96 -9.15
CA GLY A 315 -6.64 18.59 -8.32
C GLY A 315 -7.33 17.60 -7.38
N PHE A 316 -6.61 16.57 -6.87
CA PHE A 316 -7.13 15.52 -6.00
C PHE A 316 -6.78 15.70 -4.53
N GLY A 317 -5.95 16.67 -4.23
CA GLY A 317 -5.49 16.95 -2.88
C GLY A 317 -4.75 18.27 -2.79
N ILE A 318 -4.32 18.61 -1.60
CA ILE A 318 -3.66 19.87 -1.27
C ILE A 318 -2.62 19.64 -0.16
N ARG A 319 -1.50 20.37 -0.17
CA ARG A 319 -0.55 20.35 0.94
C ARG A 319 -1.13 20.98 2.18
N TYR A 320 -0.82 20.45 3.34
CA TYR A 320 -1.34 20.88 4.63
C TYR A 320 -1.10 22.36 4.89
N GLU A 321 0.12 22.84 4.71
CA GLU A 321 0.50 24.23 4.95
C GLU A 321 -0.30 25.19 4.07
N ARG A 322 -0.54 24.81 2.81
CA ARG A 322 -1.35 25.62 1.89
C ARG A 322 -2.81 25.64 2.31
N TRP A 323 -3.39 24.50 2.67
CA TRP A 323 -4.77 24.42 3.12
C TRP A 323 -4.99 25.23 4.40
N MET A 324 -4.06 25.16 5.38
CA MET A 324 -4.06 25.96 6.60
C MET A 324 -3.98 27.46 6.30
N SER A 325 -3.09 27.88 5.39
CA SER A 325 -2.93 29.29 5.02
C SER A 325 -4.17 29.90 4.36
N MET A 326 -5.06 29.07 3.82
CA MET A 326 -6.34 29.49 3.22
C MET A 326 -7.49 29.52 4.24
N GLY A 327 -7.25 29.16 5.49
CA GLY A 327 -8.29 29.07 6.53
C GLY A 327 -9.10 27.78 6.49
N CYS A 328 -8.51 26.68 6.02
CA CYS A 328 -9.09 25.33 6.01
C CYS A 328 -10.42 25.19 5.23
N PRO A 329 -10.52 25.70 3.99
CA PRO A 329 -11.79 25.72 3.27
C PRO A 329 -12.23 24.31 2.87
N LEU A 330 -13.48 23.94 3.18
CA LEU A 330 -14.08 22.67 2.79
C LEU A 330 -14.41 22.63 1.30
N GLU A 331 -14.68 23.77 0.68
CA GLU A 331 -15.01 23.92 -0.73
C GLU A 331 -13.87 23.46 -1.63
N VAL A 332 -12.62 23.66 -1.21
CA VAL A 332 -11.44 23.14 -1.93
C VAL A 332 -11.43 21.61 -1.88
N LEU A 333 -11.75 21.02 -0.75
CA LEU A 333 -11.81 19.56 -0.61
C LEU A 333 -12.99 18.97 -1.38
N GLU A 334 -14.14 19.66 -1.41
CA GLU A 334 -15.28 19.26 -2.24
C GLU A 334 -14.88 19.22 -3.70
N THR A 335 -14.24 20.27 -4.20
CA THR A 335 -13.74 20.32 -5.58
C THR A 335 -12.76 19.19 -5.88
N CYS A 336 -11.84 18.88 -4.96
CA CYS A 336 -10.92 17.74 -5.13
C CYS A 336 -11.68 16.39 -5.22
N SER A 337 -12.73 16.22 -4.41
CA SER A 337 -13.58 15.00 -4.43
C SER A 337 -14.32 14.86 -5.77
N GLU A 338 -14.86 15.96 -6.30
CA GLU A 338 -15.52 15.97 -7.61
C GLU A 338 -14.54 15.66 -8.76
N ASN A 339 -13.33 16.21 -8.70
CA ASN A 339 -12.26 15.90 -9.65
C ASN A 339 -11.88 14.42 -9.62
N LEU A 340 -11.70 13.81 -8.43
CA LEU A 340 -11.44 12.38 -8.26
C LEU A 340 -12.54 11.54 -8.91
N ARG A 341 -13.82 11.85 -8.61
CA ARG A 341 -14.97 11.14 -9.15
C ARG A 341 -15.04 11.22 -10.68
N SER A 342 -14.85 12.40 -11.23
CA SER A 342 -14.86 12.62 -12.67
C SER A 342 -13.70 11.90 -13.36
N TYR A 343 -12.52 12.00 -12.80
CA TYR A 343 -11.32 11.40 -13.37
C TYR A 343 -11.33 9.87 -13.33
N LYS A 344 -11.92 9.27 -12.29
CA LYS A 344 -12.00 7.81 -12.11
C LYS A 344 -12.61 7.08 -13.31
N THR A 345 -13.48 7.73 -14.06
CA THR A 345 -14.16 7.14 -15.25
C THR A 345 -13.18 6.74 -16.37
N GLN A 346 -11.99 7.33 -16.40
CA GLN A 346 -10.95 7.05 -17.40
C GLN A 346 -9.80 6.19 -16.86
N VAL A 347 -9.83 5.81 -15.57
CA VAL A 347 -8.81 4.97 -14.97
C VAL A 347 -9.17 3.50 -15.18
N LEU A 348 -8.24 2.73 -15.72
CA LEU A 348 -8.43 1.31 -15.96
C LEU A 348 -8.40 0.53 -14.65
N HIS A 349 -9.21 -0.51 -14.56
CA HIS A 349 -9.20 -1.42 -13.42
C HIS A 349 -8.21 -2.57 -13.70
N TYR A 350 -7.08 -2.60 -12.99
CA TYR A 350 -5.95 -3.48 -13.33
C TYR A 350 -6.34 -4.96 -13.36
N GLY A 351 -7.01 -5.47 -12.34
CA GLY A 351 -7.42 -6.86 -12.30
C GLY A 351 -8.31 -7.29 -13.47
N ARG A 352 -9.14 -6.37 -13.98
CA ARG A 352 -9.99 -6.65 -15.17
C ARG A 352 -9.21 -6.56 -16.47
N CYS A 353 -8.25 -5.64 -16.58
CA CYS A 353 -7.41 -5.50 -17.77
C CYS A 353 -6.39 -6.65 -17.89
N PHE A 354 -6.14 -7.38 -16.82
CA PHE A 354 -5.19 -8.49 -16.83
C PHE A 354 -5.62 -9.63 -17.77
N ASP A 355 -6.89 -9.79 -18.08
CA ASP A 355 -7.36 -10.79 -19.06
C ASP A 355 -6.71 -10.59 -20.43
N GLU A 356 -6.51 -9.35 -20.89
CA GLU A 356 -5.81 -9.04 -22.14
C GLU A 356 -4.31 -9.39 -22.05
N THR A 357 -3.68 -9.05 -20.93
CA THR A 357 -2.28 -9.42 -20.64
C THR A 357 -2.12 -10.93 -20.57
N ALA A 358 -3.04 -11.62 -19.90
CA ALA A 358 -3.06 -13.08 -19.81
C ALA A 358 -3.19 -13.76 -21.18
N ALA A 359 -3.99 -13.21 -22.09
CA ALA A 359 -4.10 -13.69 -23.46
C ALA A 359 -2.78 -13.56 -24.23
N ASN A 360 -2.08 -12.44 -24.06
CA ASN A 360 -0.76 -12.20 -24.66
C ASN A 360 0.31 -13.16 -24.10
N ILE A 361 0.30 -13.37 -22.78
CA ILE A 361 1.22 -14.33 -22.10
C ILE A 361 0.97 -15.76 -22.64
N ARG A 362 -0.29 -16.18 -22.79
CA ARG A 362 -0.66 -17.50 -23.37
C ARG A 362 -0.18 -17.65 -24.80
N SER A 363 -0.23 -16.60 -25.60
CA SER A 363 0.24 -16.63 -27.00
C SER A 363 1.75 -16.75 -27.12
N SER A 364 2.50 -16.41 -26.09
CA SER A 364 3.97 -16.49 -26.06
C SER A 364 4.51 -17.91 -25.82
N GLY A 365 3.66 -18.87 -25.44
CA GLY A 365 4.01 -20.29 -25.33
C GLY A 365 3.02 -21.11 -24.49
N PRO A 366 2.83 -22.40 -24.81
CA PRO A 366 1.97 -23.28 -24.03
C PRO A 366 2.57 -23.51 -22.63
N GLY A 367 1.80 -23.21 -21.58
CA GLY A 367 2.13 -23.50 -20.18
C GLY A 367 2.48 -22.30 -19.30
N PHE A 368 2.27 -21.06 -19.73
CA PHE A 368 2.43 -19.87 -18.89
C PHE A 368 1.23 -19.61 -17.95
N LEU A 369 0.00 -19.93 -18.34
CA LEU A 369 -1.21 -19.75 -17.51
C LEU A 369 -2.14 -20.96 -17.63
#